data_f7427e39d609061a02b82c11df4ec58d
#
_entry.id   f7427e39d609061a02b82c11df4ec58d
#
_cell.length_a   1.000
_cell.length_b   1.000
_cell.length_c   1.000
_cell.angle_alpha   90.00
_cell.angle_beta   90.00
_cell.angle_gamma   90.00
#
_symmetry.space_group_name_H-M   'P 1'
#
loop_
_entity.id
_entity.type
_entity.pdbx_description
1 polymer ?
#
loop_
_entity_poly.entity_id
_entity_poly.type
_entity_poly.pdbx_seq_one_letter_code
_entity_poly.pdbx_strand_id
1 'polypeptide(L)'
;MSVAGLILSNLHDADLAPMTAKRTTGAIPFGGRYRLIDFPLSAMVGAGLSRIYVVAHHNYQSLMEHIGSGKDWDLARHNGGIHILPPYNAAYANPDESYNSRMQSLLSIRGTIERIEEEHVLCCDCDAVGTPDFAAFITAHKESGLPMTVGTAQGQSVTDLGALHIWIAKTAFLRDCLRRAEQERLHSFYGEIVRREVGRGNVGVYRFSDRFFSLHSLSEYYRLHMLLAADTTVREGLLEHADRPLLTKAQNLPPVKYGKNAVVERSLIADGCVIEGKVVNSVLFRGVHVGADCVVENAVISERCALSGHARVSGAILDKNVILGGNVRLSGHPSLPFFVEEGRVIN
;
A
#
# COMPACT_ATOMS: atom_id res chain seq x y z
N MET A 1 -23.34 3.40 -15.64
CA MET A 1 -22.17 4.32 -15.58
C MET A 1 -20.99 3.54 -15.02
N SER A 2 -19.94 3.38 -15.84
CA SER A 2 -18.77 2.55 -15.52
C SER A 2 -17.64 3.39 -14.89
N VAL A 3 -16.86 2.78 -14.01
CA VAL A 3 -15.71 3.41 -13.33
C VAL A 3 -14.48 2.54 -13.50
N ALA A 4 -13.38 3.11 -13.98
CA ALA A 4 -12.07 2.47 -13.98
C ALA A 4 -11.29 2.84 -12.72
N GLY A 5 -10.52 1.89 -12.18
CA GLY A 5 -9.59 2.14 -11.09
C GLY A 5 -8.21 2.56 -11.61
N LEU A 6 -7.54 3.45 -10.89
CA LEU A 6 -6.16 3.84 -11.14
C LEU A 6 -5.40 3.88 -9.82
N ILE A 7 -4.31 3.14 -9.70
CA ILE A 7 -3.47 3.07 -8.50
C ILE A 7 -2.06 3.52 -8.83
N LEU A 8 -1.52 4.47 -8.06
CA LEU A 8 -0.15 4.96 -8.20
C LEU A 8 0.74 4.28 -7.14
N SER A 9 1.71 3.45 -7.57
CA SER A 9 2.42 2.54 -6.66
C SER A 9 3.83 2.98 -6.26
N ASN A 10 4.39 4.06 -6.85
CA ASN A 10 5.79 4.46 -6.63
C ASN A 10 5.99 5.83 -5.96
N LEU A 11 4.93 6.57 -5.64
CA LEU A 11 5.05 7.98 -5.26
C LEU A 11 5.77 8.23 -3.94
N HIS A 12 5.81 7.24 -3.06
CA HIS A 12 6.41 7.33 -1.71
C HIS A 12 7.63 6.41 -1.53
N ASP A 13 8.27 6.03 -2.65
CA ASP A 13 9.41 5.12 -2.59
C ASP A 13 10.59 5.75 -1.82
N ALA A 14 10.82 7.05 -1.94
CA ALA A 14 11.87 7.75 -1.20
C ALA A 14 11.60 7.84 0.31
N ASP A 15 10.34 8.04 0.68
CA ASP A 15 9.91 8.20 2.08
C ASP A 15 10.03 6.90 2.87
N LEU A 16 9.86 5.75 2.18
CA LEU A 16 9.92 4.40 2.75
C LEU A 16 11.22 3.66 2.44
N ALA A 17 12.25 4.39 1.99
CA ALA A 17 13.60 3.81 1.93
C ALA A 17 14.07 3.39 3.34
N PRO A 18 14.76 2.27 3.52
CA PRO A 18 15.34 1.36 2.51
C PRO A 18 14.39 0.23 2.04
N MET A 19 13.13 0.15 2.51
CA MET A 19 12.21 -0.93 2.14
C MET A 19 11.91 -0.96 0.64
N THR A 20 12.00 0.17 -0.03
CA THR A 20 11.72 0.34 -1.47
C THR A 20 12.94 0.18 -2.37
N ALA A 21 14.12 -0.10 -1.81
CA ALA A 21 15.35 -0.28 -2.60
C ALA A 21 15.23 -1.34 -3.71
N LYS A 22 14.39 -2.37 -3.50
CA LYS A 22 14.17 -3.49 -4.44
C LYS A 22 12.71 -3.68 -4.85
N ARG A 23 11.80 -2.84 -4.38
CA ARG A 23 10.35 -2.94 -4.65
C ARG A 23 9.67 -1.57 -4.63
N THR A 24 8.50 -1.48 -5.26
CA THR A 24 7.64 -0.29 -5.18
C THR A 24 7.00 -0.19 -3.79
N THR A 25 6.53 0.99 -3.41
CA THR A 25 5.72 1.20 -2.19
C THR A 25 4.54 0.23 -2.13
N GLY A 26 3.80 0.04 -3.23
CA GLY A 26 2.67 -0.91 -3.29
C GLY A 26 3.04 -2.36 -2.98
N ALA A 27 4.32 -2.75 -3.15
CA ALA A 27 4.80 -4.11 -2.87
C ALA A 27 5.36 -4.30 -1.46
N ILE A 28 5.36 -3.28 -0.61
CA ILE A 28 5.82 -3.37 0.78
C ILE A 28 4.92 -4.34 1.56
N PRO A 29 5.49 -5.33 2.29
CA PRO A 29 4.74 -6.23 3.15
C PRO A 29 4.01 -5.47 4.27
N PHE A 30 2.78 -5.87 4.60
CA PHE A 30 1.98 -5.23 5.63
C PHE A 30 1.14 -6.24 6.42
N GLY A 31 0.97 -6.05 7.74
CA GLY A 31 0.01 -6.77 8.57
C GLY A 31 0.17 -8.30 8.56
N GLY A 32 1.38 -8.83 8.42
CA GLY A 32 1.70 -10.26 8.47
C GLY A 32 1.53 -11.03 7.17
N ARG A 33 0.56 -10.68 6.31
CA ARG A 33 0.27 -11.42 5.07
C ARG A 33 -0.01 -10.56 3.84
N TYR A 34 -0.30 -9.28 4.02
CA TYR A 34 -0.72 -8.36 2.98
C TYR A 34 0.46 -7.60 2.38
N ARG A 35 0.17 -6.81 1.34
CA ARG A 35 1.00 -5.73 0.83
C ARG A 35 0.19 -4.44 0.74
N LEU A 36 0.83 -3.30 0.68
CA LEU A 36 0.12 -2.02 0.65
C LEU A 36 -0.86 -1.89 -0.52
N ILE A 37 -0.56 -2.49 -1.68
CA ILE A 37 -1.45 -2.51 -2.85
C ILE A 37 -2.78 -3.24 -2.59
N ASP A 38 -2.83 -4.16 -1.62
CA ASP A 38 -4.01 -4.96 -1.36
C ASP A 38 -5.18 -4.11 -0.83
N PHE A 39 -4.88 -3.01 -0.13
CA PHE A 39 -5.88 -2.07 0.38
C PHE A 39 -6.67 -1.39 -0.74
N PRO A 40 -6.05 -0.62 -1.65
CA PRO A 40 -6.78 0.00 -2.75
C PRO A 40 -7.40 -1.02 -3.71
N LEU A 41 -6.73 -2.15 -4.00
CA LEU A 41 -7.30 -3.19 -4.85
C LEU A 41 -8.58 -3.78 -4.25
N SER A 42 -8.56 -4.15 -2.97
CA SER A 42 -9.73 -4.73 -2.30
C SER A 42 -10.89 -3.74 -2.22
N ALA A 43 -10.60 -2.47 -1.91
CA ALA A 43 -11.63 -1.43 -1.86
C ALA A 43 -12.25 -1.16 -3.24
N MET A 44 -11.46 -1.14 -4.31
CA MET A 44 -11.95 -0.97 -5.68
C MET A 44 -12.81 -2.16 -6.13
N VAL A 45 -12.35 -3.38 -5.85
CA VAL A 45 -13.12 -4.61 -6.15
C VAL A 45 -14.42 -4.67 -5.35
N GLY A 46 -14.37 -4.33 -4.05
CA GLY A 46 -15.56 -4.23 -3.20
C GLY A 46 -16.59 -3.21 -3.70
N ALA A 47 -16.14 -2.16 -4.38
CA ALA A 47 -17.00 -1.18 -5.05
C ALA A 47 -17.47 -1.61 -6.46
N GLY A 48 -17.13 -2.83 -6.90
CA GLY A 48 -17.56 -3.38 -8.18
C GLY A 48 -16.73 -2.97 -9.39
N LEU A 49 -15.54 -2.38 -9.20
CA LEU A 49 -14.66 -2.07 -10.30
C LEU A 49 -14.07 -3.36 -10.90
N SER A 50 -14.18 -3.51 -12.22
CA SER A 50 -13.70 -4.69 -12.95
C SER A 50 -12.46 -4.42 -13.81
N ARG A 51 -12.08 -3.15 -13.97
CA ARG A 51 -10.86 -2.74 -14.70
C ARG A 51 -10.05 -1.79 -13.84
N ILE A 52 -8.83 -2.20 -13.50
CA ILE A 52 -7.94 -1.44 -12.60
C ILE A 52 -6.57 -1.33 -13.27
N TYR A 53 -6.07 -0.10 -13.36
CA TYR A 53 -4.74 0.21 -13.84
C TYR A 53 -3.81 0.48 -12.65
N VAL A 54 -2.62 -0.14 -12.65
CA VAL A 54 -1.60 0.06 -11.63
C VAL A 54 -0.37 0.66 -12.28
N VAL A 55 -0.06 1.90 -11.95
CA VAL A 55 1.11 2.60 -12.46
C VAL A 55 2.32 2.23 -11.62
N ALA A 56 3.37 1.73 -12.28
CA ALA A 56 4.59 1.29 -11.61
C ALA A 56 5.80 1.65 -12.45
N HIS A 57 6.65 2.56 -11.97
CA HIS A 57 7.76 3.12 -12.76
C HIS A 57 9.05 2.32 -12.66
N HIS A 58 9.42 1.82 -11.49
CA HIS A 58 10.65 1.05 -11.26
C HIS A 58 10.43 0.00 -10.16
N ASN A 59 11.35 -0.94 -10.03
CA ASN A 59 11.33 -2.00 -9.00
C ASN A 59 9.99 -2.77 -8.89
N TYR A 60 9.23 -2.88 -9.99
CA TYR A 60 7.86 -3.42 -9.97
C TYR A 60 7.76 -4.95 -10.10
N GLN A 61 8.88 -5.67 -10.22
CA GLN A 61 8.87 -7.13 -10.34
C GLN A 61 8.12 -7.79 -9.17
N SER A 62 8.46 -7.41 -7.93
CA SER A 62 7.80 -7.93 -6.73
C SER A 62 6.30 -7.63 -6.69
N LEU A 63 5.88 -6.49 -7.26
CA LEU A 63 4.46 -6.12 -7.41
C LEU A 63 3.77 -7.03 -8.42
N MET A 64 4.37 -7.24 -9.59
CA MET A 64 3.84 -8.14 -10.63
C MET A 64 3.70 -9.58 -10.13
N GLU A 65 4.70 -10.08 -9.41
CA GLU A 65 4.66 -11.42 -8.82
C GLU A 65 3.54 -11.55 -7.77
N HIS A 66 3.26 -10.48 -7.03
CA HIS A 66 2.18 -10.47 -6.05
C HIS A 66 0.81 -10.45 -6.72
N ILE A 67 0.57 -9.53 -7.63
CA ILE A 67 -0.71 -9.38 -8.32
C ILE A 67 -1.00 -10.60 -9.21
N GLY A 68 0.02 -11.13 -9.88
CA GLY A 68 -0.13 -12.27 -10.80
C GLY A 68 -1.17 -11.98 -11.89
N SER A 69 -2.13 -12.88 -12.05
CA SER A 69 -3.25 -12.71 -12.99
C SER A 69 -4.44 -11.92 -12.42
N GLY A 70 -4.37 -11.45 -11.18
CA GLY A 70 -5.49 -10.81 -10.49
C GLY A 70 -6.57 -11.77 -9.96
N LYS A 71 -6.36 -13.08 -10.02
CA LYS A 71 -7.34 -14.10 -9.63
C LYS A 71 -7.77 -13.99 -8.16
N ASP A 72 -6.83 -13.62 -7.29
CA ASP A 72 -7.06 -13.53 -5.84
C ASP A 72 -7.97 -12.34 -5.49
N TRP A 73 -8.22 -11.43 -6.45
CA TRP A 73 -9.18 -10.31 -6.38
C TRP A 73 -10.39 -10.50 -7.31
N ASP A 74 -10.60 -11.70 -7.85
CA ASP A 74 -11.64 -11.97 -8.87
C ASP A 74 -11.54 -11.06 -10.11
N LEU A 75 -10.34 -10.66 -10.47
CA LEU A 75 -10.04 -9.80 -11.64
C LEU A 75 -9.33 -10.53 -12.78
N ALA A 76 -9.23 -11.86 -12.75
CA ALA A 76 -8.75 -12.68 -13.87
C ALA A 76 -9.86 -12.85 -14.92
N ARG A 77 -10.28 -11.74 -15.58
CA ARG A 77 -11.43 -11.70 -16.50
C ARG A 77 -10.97 -11.41 -17.91
N HIS A 78 -11.72 -11.91 -18.92
CA HIS A 78 -11.43 -11.69 -20.33
C HIS A 78 -11.58 -10.20 -20.71
N ASN A 79 -12.60 -9.52 -20.18
CA ASN A 79 -12.84 -8.08 -20.38
C ASN A 79 -12.68 -7.38 -19.02
N GLY A 80 -11.62 -6.57 -18.87
CA GLY A 80 -11.27 -5.90 -17.63
C GLY A 80 -9.98 -6.44 -17.03
N GLY A 81 -9.94 -6.62 -15.70
CA GLY A 81 -8.77 -7.14 -14.98
C GLY A 81 -7.82 -6.07 -14.49
N ILE A 82 -6.65 -6.50 -14.00
CA ILE A 82 -5.59 -5.61 -13.52
C ILE A 82 -4.56 -5.42 -14.64
N HIS A 83 -4.31 -4.17 -14.99
CA HIS A 83 -3.33 -3.77 -15.99
C HIS A 83 -2.18 -3.03 -15.32
N ILE A 84 -1.02 -3.66 -15.22
CA ILE A 84 0.20 -2.99 -14.74
C ILE A 84 0.77 -2.17 -15.88
N LEU A 85 0.94 -0.87 -15.63
CA LEU A 85 1.45 0.09 -16.60
C LEU A 85 2.89 0.47 -16.24
N PRO A 86 3.88 -0.17 -16.86
CA PRO A 86 5.26 0.26 -16.75
C PRO A 86 5.48 1.56 -17.55
N PRO A 87 6.56 2.31 -17.32
CA PRO A 87 6.85 3.55 -18.03
C PRO A 87 7.19 3.26 -19.50
N TYR A 88 6.22 3.40 -20.39
CA TYR A 88 6.38 3.10 -21.82
C TYR A 88 6.90 4.27 -22.67
N ASN A 89 6.96 5.49 -22.14
CA ASN A 89 7.36 6.65 -22.93
C ASN A 89 8.77 7.13 -22.59
N ALA A 90 9.77 6.47 -23.16
CA ALA A 90 11.13 7.03 -23.25
C ALA A 90 11.21 8.43 -23.91
N ALA A 91 10.18 8.86 -24.65
CA ALA A 91 10.10 10.18 -25.25
C ALA A 91 9.85 11.33 -24.26
N TYR A 92 9.31 11.03 -23.07
CA TYR A 92 9.07 11.99 -21.98
C TYR A 92 9.88 11.67 -20.70
N ALA A 93 10.64 10.58 -20.71
CA ALA A 93 11.53 10.23 -19.63
C ALA A 93 12.84 11.00 -19.83
N ASN A 94 12.99 12.14 -19.18
CA ASN A 94 14.30 12.62 -18.83
C ASN A 94 14.91 11.56 -17.90
N PRO A 95 16.05 10.96 -18.21
CA PRO A 95 16.71 9.96 -17.35
C PRO A 95 17.02 10.48 -15.94
N ASP A 96 17.09 11.82 -15.80
CA ASP A 96 17.39 12.54 -14.55
C ASP A 96 16.13 13.01 -13.79
N GLU A 97 14.93 12.87 -14.35
CA GLU A 97 13.68 13.17 -13.65
C GLU A 97 13.15 11.92 -12.97
N SER A 98 13.36 11.83 -11.67
CA SER A 98 12.66 10.85 -10.85
C SER A 98 11.14 11.08 -10.98
N TYR A 99 10.37 10.05 -11.39
CA TYR A 99 8.90 10.08 -11.48
C TYR A 99 8.23 10.20 -10.09
N ASN A 100 8.61 11.23 -9.33
CA ASN A 100 8.23 11.41 -7.93
C ASN A 100 6.98 12.27 -7.76
N SER A 101 6.32 12.67 -8.87
CA SER A 101 5.11 13.46 -8.77
C SER A 101 3.90 12.75 -9.41
N ARG A 102 2.72 12.99 -8.83
CA ARG A 102 1.46 12.47 -9.38
C ARG A 102 1.20 13.00 -10.78
N MET A 103 1.58 14.24 -11.05
CA MET A 103 1.44 14.83 -12.39
C MET A 103 2.27 14.05 -13.41
N GLN A 104 3.53 13.79 -13.14
CA GLN A 104 4.40 13.01 -14.02
C GLN A 104 3.87 11.58 -14.21
N SER A 105 3.41 10.93 -13.15
CA SER A 105 2.81 9.59 -13.23
C SER A 105 1.56 9.58 -14.12
N LEU A 106 0.68 10.56 -13.99
CA LEU A 106 -0.53 10.68 -14.82
C LEU A 106 -0.18 11.00 -16.29
N LEU A 107 0.77 11.90 -16.53
CA LEU A 107 1.22 12.24 -17.88
C LEU A 107 1.92 11.05 -18.57
N SER A 108 2.70 10.26 -17.84
CA SER A 108 3.38 9.06 -18.40
C SER A 108 2.41 8.01 -18.95
N ILE A 109 1.21 7.94 -18.39
CA ILE A 109 0.14 7.01 -18.81
C ILE A 109 -0.97 7.69 -19.62
N ARG A 110 -0.79 8.94 -20.05
CA ARG A 110 -1.79 9.70 -20.77
C ARG A 110 -2.39 8.92 -21.94
N GLY A 111 -1.55 8.27 -22.75
CA GLY A 111 -2.00 7.44 -23.87
C GLY A 111 -2.93 6.29 -23.46
N THR A 112 -2.79 5.77 -22.23
CA THR A 112 -3.76 4.81 -21.68
C THR A 112 -5.04 5.50 -21.24
N ILE A 113 -4.94 6.64 -20.54
CA ILE A 113 -6.12 7.44 -20.11
C ILE A 113 -6.97 7.86 -21.29
N GLU A 114 -6.38 8.20 -22.43
CA GLU A 114 -7.13 8.51 -23.67
C GLU A 114 -7.96 7.33 -24.21
N ARG A 115 -7.58 6.08 -23.89
CA ARG A 115 -8.27 4.85 -24.31
C ARG A 115 -9.22 4.27 -23.27
N ILE A 116 -9.30 4.83 -22.06
CA ILE A 116 -10.27 4.38 -21.05
C ILE A 116 -11.68 4.66 -21.56
N GLU A 117 -12.52 3.64 -21.63
CA GLU A 117 -13.90 3.73 -22.10
C GLU A 117 -14.89 4.07 -20.99
N GLU A 118 -14.48 3.81 -19.73
CA GLU A 118 -15.28 4.11 -18.55
C GLU A 118 -15.51 5.60 -18.39
N GLU A 119 -16.71 5.96 -17.96
CA GLU A 119 -17.14 7.37 -17.82
C GLU A 119 -16.37 8.10 -16.71
N HIS A 120 -15.88 7.37 -15.71
CA HIS A 120 -15.19 7.92 -14.55
C HIS A 120 -13.91 7.15 -14.27
N VAL A 121 -12.92 7.83 -13.70
CA VAL A 121 -11.68 7.25 -13.16
C VAL A 121 -11.61 7.55 -11.67
N LEU A 122 -11.52 6.48 -10.85
CA LEU A 122 -11.21 6.55 -9.42
C LEU A 122 -9.72 6.33 -9.26
N CYS A 123 -9.01 7.28 -8.67
CA CYS A 123 -7.58 7.19 -8.43
C CYS A 123 -7.25 7.22 -6.94
N CYS A 124 -6.25 6.44 -6.54
CA CYS A 124 -5.64 6.50 -5.21
C CYS A 124 -4.17 6.08 -5.25
N ASP A 125 -3.45 6.42 -4.20
CA ASP A 125 -2.07 5.96 -3.96
C ASP A 125 -2.07 4.71 -3.06
N CYS A 126 -0.89 4.12 -2.83
CA CYS A 126 -0.72 2.95 -1.96
C CYS A 126 -0.30 3.31 -0.53
N ASP A 127 -0.05 4.57 -0.21
CA ASP A 127 0.45 5.03 1.10
C ASP A 127 -0.65 5.20 2.15
N ALA A 128 -1.90 5.37 1.73
CA ALA A 128 -3.05 5.47 2.62
C ALA A 128 -3.61 4.08 2.95
N VAL A 129 -3.26 3.58 4.13
CA VAL A 129 -3.73 2.29 4.63
C VAL A 129 -5.09 2.46 5.27
N GLY A 130 -6.09 1.80 4.72
CA GLY A 130 -7.49 1.86 5.17
C GLY A 130 -8.40 1.01 4.30
N THR A 131 -9.65 0.89 4.72
CA THR A 131 -10.70 0.15 3.98
C THR A 131 -11.83 1.10 3.58
N PRO A 132 -11.58 2.06 2.64
CA PRO A 132 -12.57 3.07 2.27
C PRO A 132 -13.80 2.47 1.61
N ASP A 133 -14.97 3.06 1.90
CA ASP A 133 -16.19 2.77 1.17
C ASP A 133 -16.20 3.50 -0.18
N PHE A 134 -15.54 2.89 -1.17
CA PHE A 134 -15.53 3.46 -2.53
C PHE A 134 -16.87 3.37 -3.23
N ALA A 135 -17.77 2.46 -2.83
CA ALA A 135 -19.13 2.40 -3.41
C ALA A 135 -19.94 3.65 -3.02
N ALA A 136 -19.92 4.03 -1.74
CA ALA A 136 -20.53 5.26 -1.27
C ALA A 136 -19.88 6.51 -1.88
N PHE A 137 -18.54 6.52 -1.99
CA PHE A 137 -17.80 7.62 -2.61
C PHE A 137 -18.18 7.83 -4.08
N ILE A 138 -18.25 6.77 -4.87
CA ILE A 138 -18.67 6.79 -6.27
C ILE A 138 -20.12 7.29 -6.40
N THR A 139 -21.00 6.82 -5.53
CA THR A 139 -22.41 7.26 -5.51
C THR A 139 -22.52 8.75 -5.24
N ALA A 140 -21.86 9.24 -4.20
CA ALA A 140 -21.85 10.66 -3.84
C ALA A 140 -21.27 11.55 -4.97
N HIS A 141 -20.19 11.08 -5.64
CA HIS A 141 -19.65 11.80 -6.80
C HIS A 141 -20.68 11.91 -7.94
N LYS A 142 -21.35 10.82 -8.27
CA LYS A 142 -22.35 10.79 -9.33
C LYS A 142 -23.54 11.71 -9.02
N GLU A 143 -24.02 11.69 -7.79
CA GLU A 143 -25.14 12.54 -7.32
C GLU A 143 -24.76 14.02 -7.33
N SER A 144 -23.50 14.36 -7.05
CA SER A 144 -23.02 15.74 -7.11
C SER A 144 -23.08 16.36 -8.51
N GLY A 145 -23.01 15.53 -9.56
CA GLY A 145 -22.92 15.95 -10.96
C GLY A 145 -21.62 16.65 -11.34
N LEU A 146 -20.73 16.91 -10.37
CA LEU A 146 -19.47 17.62 -10.55
C LEU A 146 -18.49 16.84 -11.43
N PRO A 147 -17.57 17.51 -12.12
CA PRO A 147 -16.53 16.84 -12.91
C PRO A 147 -15.54 16.04 -12.09
N MET A 148 -15.27 16.45 -10.85
CA MET A 148 -14.30 15.81 -9.95
C MET A 148 -14.77 15.87 -8.49
N THR A 149 -14.42 14.85 -7.69
CA THR A 149 -14.58 14.83 -6.23
C THR A 149 -13.32 14.31 -5.59
N VAL A 150 -12.84 15.00 -4.56
CA VAL A 150 -11.66 14.63 -3.76
C VAL A 150 -12.10 14.05 -2.44
N GLY A 151 -11.49 12.94 -2.04
CA GLY A 151 -11.71 12.30 -0.75
C GLY A 151 -10.83 12.89 0.34
N THR A 152 -11.40 13.09 1.53
CA THR A 152 -10.68 13.54 2.74
C THR A 152 -11.00 12.65 3.93
N ALA A 153 -10.08 12.51 4.89
CA ALA A 153 -10.34 11.82 6.13
C ALA A 153 -11.15 12.69 7.11
N GLN A 154 -11.76 12.04 8.08
CA GLN A 154 -12.46 12.72 9.16
C GLN A 154 -11.49 13.62 9.96
N GLY A 155 -11.88 14.86 10.20
CA GLY A 155 -11.07 15.84 10.95
C GLY A 155 -10.04 16.60 10.10
N GLN A 156 -9.86 16.26 8.82
CA GLN A 156 -9.01 17.05 7.91
C GLN A 156 -9.74 18.29 7.40
N SER A 157 -8.99 19.39 7.21
CA SER A 157 -9.51 20.62 6.62
C SER A 157 -9.81 20.44 5.14
N VAL A 158 -10.83 21.14 4.63
CA VAL A 158 -11.10 21.22 3.19
C VAL A 158 -9.93 21.87 2.43
N THR A 159 -9.09 22.62 3.13
CA THR A 159 -7.86 23.20 2.57
C THR A 159 -6.74 22.18 2.34
N ASP A 160 -6.80 21.04 3.01
CA ASP A 160 -5.85 19.93 2.85
C ASP A 160 -6.31 18.96 1.74
N LEU A 161 -6.82 19.52 0.63
CA LEU A 161 -7.20 18.75 -0.52
C LEU A 161 -6.04 17.89 -0.99
N GLY A 162 -6.24 16.59 -0.98
CA GLY A 162 -5.23 15.63 -1.39
C GLY A 162 -4.47 14.92 -0.28
N ALA A 163 -4.79 15.16 0.98
CA ALA A 163 -4.10 14.47 2.11
C ALA A 163 -4.25 12.93 2.07
N LEU A 164 -5.35 12.40 1.52
CA LEU A 164 -5.52 10.96 1.28
C LEU A 164 -5.11 10.53 -0.13
N HIS A 165 -4.91 11.48 -1.04
CA HIS A 165 -4.61 11.21 -2.45
C HIS A 165 -5.65 10.33 -3.17
N ILE A 166 -6.90 10.37 -2.69
CA ILE A 166 -8.06 9.68 -3.26
C ILE A 166 -8.93 10.69 -3.99
N TRP A 167 -9.25 10.42 -5.25
CA TRP A 167 -10.17 11.25 -6.03
C TRP A 167 -10.88 10.45 -7.11
N ILE A 168 -12.03 10.94 -7.54
CA ILE A 168 -12.77 10.43 -8.70
C ILE A 168 -13.10 11.60 -9.64
N ALA A 169 -12.96 11.37 -10.94
CA ALA A 169 -13.25 12.37 -11.96
C ALA A 169 -13.92 11.75 -13.18
N LYS A 170 -14.72 12.57 -13.90
CA LYS A 170 -15.19 12.22 -15.25
C LYS A 170 -13.98 12.04 -16.16
N THR A 171 -13.92 10.95 -16.91
CA THR A 171 -12.77 10.62 -17.78
C THR A 171 -12.47 11.72 -18.80
N ALA A 172 -13.51 12.30 -19.39
CA ALA A 172 -13.36 13.42 -20.33
C ALA A 172 -12.72 14.65 -19.65
N PHE A 173 -13.16 14.98 -18.44
CA PHE A 173 -12.59 16.08 -17.66
C PHE A 173 -11.11 15.84 -17.30
N LEU A 174 -10.77 14.62 -16.88
CA LEU A 174 -9.38 14.25 -16.60
C LEU A 174 -8.48 14.40 -17.84
N ARG A 175 -8.95 13.95 -19.02
CA ARG A 175 -8.23 14.13 -20.29
C ARG A 175 -7.96 15.59 -20.60
N ASP A 176 -8.95 16.46 -20.42
CA ASP A 176 -8.79 17.90 -20.65
C ASP A 176 -7.81 18.53 -19.65
N CYS A 177 -7.84 18.10 -18.38
CA CYS A 177 -6.88 18.53 -17.37
C CYS A 177 -5.45 18.15 -17.73
N LEU A 178 -5.22 16.90 -18.16
CA LEU A 178 -3.88 16.41 -18.53
C LEU A 178 -3.36 17.07 -19.81
N ARG A 179 -4.24 17.34 -20.79
CA ARG A 179 -3.88 18.06 -22.01
C ARG A 179 -3.41 19.48 -21.69
N ARG A 180 -4.13 20.18 -20.81
CA ARG A 180 -3.72 21.51 -20.34
C ARG A 180 -2.43 21.45 -19.53
N ALA A 181 -2.26 20.46 -18.67
CA ALA A 181 -1.05 20.27 -17.89
C ALA A 181 0.20 20.14 -18.77
N GLU A 182 0.10 19.38 -19.87
CA GLU A 182 1.20 19.23 -20.82
C GLU A 182 1.49 20.53 -21.58
N GLN A 183 0.45 21.21 -22.08
CA GLN A 183 0.58 22.46 -22.83
C GLN A 183 1.17 23.60 -21.98
N GLU A 184 0.75 23.71 -20.72
CA GLU A 184 1.17 24.73 -19.78
C GLU A 184 2.42 24.31 -18.98
N ARG A 185 2.93 23.08 -19.16
CA ARG A 185 4.07 22.50 -18.42
C ARG A 185 3.85 22.53 -16.90
N LEU A 186 2.69 22.09 -16.44
CA LEU A 186 2.37 22.06 -15.02
C LEU A 186 3.07 20.87 -14.32
N HIS A 187 3.47 21.08 -13.07
CA HIS A 187 4.25 20.11 -12.29
C HIS A 187 3.48 19.48 -11.15
N SER A 188 2.43 20.14 -10.65
CA SER A 188 1.66 19.68 -9.48
C SER A 188 0.21 19.40 -9.82
N PHE A 189 -0.25 18.17 -9.61
CA PHE A 189 -1.66 17.81 -9.83
C PHE A 189 -2.58 18.57 -8.85
N TYR A 190 -2.29 18.52 -7.55
CA TYR A 190 -3.11 19.20 -6.54
C TYR A 190 -2.89 20.72 -6.53
N GLY A 191 -1.65 21.16 -6.53
CA GLY A 191 -1.32 22.58 -6.42
C GLY A 191 -1.74 23.44 -7.61
N GLU A 192 -1.80 22.84 -8.80
CA GLU A 192 -2.08 23.59 -10.03
C GLU A 192 -3.39 23.18 -10.71
N ILE A 193 -3.67 21.87 -10.88
CA ILE A 193 -4.93 21.45 -11.52
C ILE A 193 -6.08 21.51 -10.52
N VAL A 194 -6.02 20.74 -9.44
CA VAL A 194 -7.15 20.65 -8.49
C VAL A 194 -7.48 22.02 -7.91
N ARG A 195 -6.48 22.81 -7.51
CA ARG A 195 -6.67 24.16 -6.97
C ARG A 195 -7.36 25.11 -7.93
N ARG A 196 -6.99 25.10 -9.22
CA ARG A 196 -7.66 25.91 -10.25
C ARG A 196 -9.11 25.47 -10.44
N GLU A 197 -9.36 24.17 -10.46
CA GLU A 197 -10.70 23.63 -10.67
C GLU A 197 -11.60 23.81 -9.45
N VAL A 198 -11.06 23.85 -8.24
CA VAL A 198 -11.77 24.30 -7.02
C VAL A 198 -12.26 25.75 -7.21
N GLY A 199 -11.38 26.67 -7.68
CA GLY A 199 -11.74 28.05 -7.94
C GLY A 199 -12.82 28.22 -9.02
N ARG A 200 -13.01 27.22 -9.89
CA ARG A 200 -14.06 27.19 -10.92
C ARG A 200 -15.35 26.49 -10.48
N GLY A 201 -15.39 25.95 -9.26
CA GLY A 201 -16.53 25.20 -8.76
C GLY A 201 -16.68 23.78 -9.35
N ASN A 202 -15.64 23.23 -9.95
CA ASN A 202 -15.63 21.92 -10.60
C ASN A 202 -15.26 20.75 -9.67
N VAL A 203 -14.87 21.02 -8.42
CA VAL A 203 -14.38 20.01 -7.48
C VAL A 203 -15.26 19.96 -6.24
N GLY A 204 -15.84 18.80 -5.99
CA GLY A 204 -16.52 18.46 -4.74
C GLY A 204 -15.55 17.83 -3.72
N VAL A 205 -15.99 17.76 -2.46
CA VAL A 205 -15.26 17.11 -1.39
C VAL A 205 -16.15 16.07 -0.73
N TYR A 206 -15.63 14.85 -0.60
CA TYR A 206 -16.25 13.76 0.13
C TYR A 206 -15.45 13.44 1.37
N ARG A 207 -16.10 13.33 2.51
CA ARG A 207 -15.47 12.96 3.79
C ARG A 207 -15.73 11.49 4.08
N PHE A 208 -14.67 10.69 4.06
CA PHE A 208 -14.75 9.31 4.53
C PHE A 208 -14.95 9.27 6.04
N SER A 209 -15.84 8.40 6.50
CA SER A 209 -16.00 8.06 7.92
C SER A 209 -14.93 7.08 8.42
N ASP A 210 -14.24 6.44 7.49
CA ASP A 210 -13.26 5.40 7.73
C ASP A 210 -11.96 5.96 8.32
N ARG A 211 -11.27 5.12 9.11
CA ARG A 211 -9.96 5.46 9.65
C ARG A 211 -8.89 5.18 8.58
N PHE A 212 -7.99 6.15 8.41
CA PHE A 212 -6.82 6.03 7.54
C PHE A 212 -5.53 6.23 8.31
N PHE A 213 -4.48 5.55 7.86
CA PHE A 213 -3.12 5.72 8.33
C PHE A 213 -2.24 6.00 7.13
N SER A 214 -1.58 7.14 7.10
CA SER A 214 -0.61 7.48 6.05
C SER A 214 0.77 6.95 6.43
N LEU A 215 1.51 6.45 5.45
CA LEU A 215 2.84 5.88 5.63
C LEU A 215 3.86 6.69 4.84
N HIS A 216 4.51 7.65 5.51
CA HIS A 216 5.53 8.53 4.94
C HIS A 216 6.91 8.32 5.56
N SER A 217 7.10 7.30 6.39
CA SER A 217 8.38 6.98 6.99
C SER A 217 8.44 5.54 7.53
N LEU A 218 9.67 5.04 7.69
CA LEU A 218 9.92 3.75 8.31
C LEU A 218 9.41 3.69 9.75
N SER A 219 9.48 4.81 10.49
CA SER A 219 8.97 4.89 11.86
C SER A 219 7.45 4.83 11.93
N GLU A 220 6.74 5.42 10.97
CA GLU A 220 5.26 5.30 10.88
C GLU A 220 4.83 3.87 10.50
N TYR A 221 5.52 3.25 9.55
CA TYR A 221 5.33 1.84 9.23
C TYR A 221 5.51 0.95 10.46
N TYR A 222 6.60 1.13 11.19
CA TYR A 222 6.88 0.37 12.42
C TYR A 222 5.80 0.62 13.48
N ARG A 223 5.47 1.88 13.76
CA ARG A 223 4.46 2.26 14.77
C ARG A 223 3.09 1.67 14.46
N LEU A 224 2.67 1.68 13.19
CA LEU A 224 1.39 1.08 12.80
C LEU A 224 1.39 -0.43 13.01
N HIS A 225 2.50 -1.13 12.73
CA HIS A 225 2.60 -2.56 13.02
C HIS A 225 2.57 -2.87 14.53
N MET A 226 3.21 -2.06 15.36
CA MET A 226 3.12 -2.21 16.82
C MET A 226 1.69 -1.96 17.31
N LEU A 227 0.98 -1.02 16.72
CA LEU A 227 -0.43 -0.78 17.01
C LEU A 227 -1.31 -1.97 16.61
N LEU A 228 -1.08 -2.58 15.45
CA LEU A 228 -1.79 -3.79 15.00
C LEU A 228 -1.55 -4.99 15.93
N ALA A 229 -0.35 -5.11 16.50
CA ALA A 229 -0.01 -6.17 17.45
C ALA A 229 -0.73 -5.95 18.80
N ALA A 230 -0.80 -4.71 19.28
CA ALA A 230 -1.28 -4.36 20.62
C ALA A 230 -2.81 -4.13 20.68
N ASP A 231 -3.42 -3.57 19.64
CA ASP A 231 -4.82 -3.13 19.62
C ASP A 231 -5.67 -3.99 18.66
N THR A 232 -6.50 -4.83 19.24
CA THR A 232 -7.41 -5.72 18.50
C THR A 232 -8.44 -4.91 17.69
N THR A 233 -8.96 -3.80 18.23
CA THR A 233 -9.95 -2.97 17.55
C THR A 233 -9.39 -2.37 16.26
N VAL A 234 -8.15 -1.88 16.31
CA VAL A 234 -7.49 -1.35 15.12
C VAL A 234 -7.23 -2.47 14.12
N ARG A 235 -6.78 -3.63 14.58
CA ARG A 235 -6.54 -4.79 13.73
C ARG A 235 -7.80 -5.28 13.03
N GLU A 236 -8.88 -5.49 13.76
CA GLU A 236 -10.17 -5.92 13.22
C GLU A 236 -10.72 -4.89 12.23
N GLY A 237 -10.69 -3.60 12.57
CA GLY A 237 -11.18 -2.54 11.68
C GLY A 237 -10.35 -2.38 10.40
N LEU A 238 -9.08 -2.76 10.40
CA LEU A 238 -8.19 -2.57 9.27
C LEU A 238 -7.96 -3.84 8.43
N LEU A 239 -7.81 -5.00 9.08
CA LEU A 239 -7.45 -6.26 8.42
C LEU A 239 -8.61 -7.27 8.33
N GLU A 240 -9.62 -7.14 9.17
CA GLU A 240 -10.68 -8.12 9.35
C GLU A 240 -12.09 -7.50 9.21
N HIS A 241 -12.21 -6.42 8.42
CA HIS A 241 -13.49 -5.73 8.25
C HIS A 241 -14.53 -6.65 7.60
N ALA A 242 -15.65 -6.92 8.30
CA ALA A 242 -16.64 -7.91 7.90
C ALA A 242 -17.29 -7.61 6.53
N ASP A 243 -17.68 -6.35 6.31
CA ASP A 243 -18.41 -5.95 5.10
C ASP A 243 -17.50 -5.58 3.91
N ARG A 244 -16.21 -5.33 4.19
CA ARG A 244 -15.21 -4.93 3.20
C ARG A 244 -13.93 -5.74 3.37
N PRO A 245 -13.94 -7.03 3.00
CA PRO A 245 -12.84 -7.94 3.23
C PRO A 245 -11.57 -7.47 2.49
N LEU A 246 -10.45 -7.49 3.20
CA LEU A 246 -9.15 -7.24 2.61
C LEU A 246 -8.65 -8.52 1.92
N LEU A 247 -8.63 -8.49 0.60
CA LEU A 247 -8.14 -9.60 -0.24
C LEU A 247 -6.63 -9.51 -0.39
N THR A 248 -5.97 -10.65 -0.54
CA THR A 248 -4.54 -10.74 -0.83
C THR A 248 -4.21 -12.03 -1.55
N LYS A 249 -3.01 -12.12 -2.10
CA LYS A 249 -2.52 -13.34 -2.75
C LYS A 249 -2.58 -14.54 -1.81
N ALA A 250 -3.33 -15.57 -2.21
CA ALA A 250 -3.41 -16.81 -1.49
C ALA A 250 -2.06 -17.56 -1.50
N GLN A 251 -1.69 -18.11 -0.35
CA GLN A 251 -0.53 -18.99 -0.22
C GLN A 251 -0.94 -20.23 0.56
N ASN A 252 -0.60 -21.41 0.05
CA ASN A 252 -0.87 -22.68 0.73
C ASN A 252 0.24 -22.97 1.75
N LEU A 253 0.16 -22.33 2.89
CA LEU A 253 1.07 -22.55 4.01
C LEU A 253 0.37 -23.28 5.15
N PRO A 254 1.10 -24.12 5.93
CA PRO A 254 0.52 -24.78 7.09
C PRO A 254 0.16 -23.74 8.16
N PRO A 255 -0.74 -24.09 9.10
CA PRO A 255 -0.97 -23.30 10.30
C PRO A 255 0.33 -23.06 11.09
N VAL A 256 0.31 -22.05 11.96
CA VAL A 256 1.43 -21.75 12.86
C VAL A 256 1.71 -22.95 13.77
N LYS A 257 2.99 -23.33 13.88
CA LYS A 257 3.45 -24.39 14.82
C LYS A 257 4.14 -23.75 16.02
N TYR A 258 3.67 -24.08 17.20
CA TYR A 258 4.27 -23.66 18.47
C TYR A 258 5.08 -24.81 19.10
N GLY A 259 6.31 -24.53 19.51
CA GLY A 259 7.14 -25.44 20.29
C GLY A 259 6.63 -25.58 21.74
N LYS A 260 7.12 -26.59 22.45
CA LYS A 260 6.70 -26.90 23.83
C LYS A 260 6.89 -25.72 24.80
N ASN A 261 7.95 -24.93 24.60
CA ASN A 261 8.33 -23.83 25.48
C ASN A 261 8.10 -22.45 24.81
N ALA A 262 7.36 -22.42 23.71
CA ALA A 262 7.06 -21.17 23.02
C ALA A 262 6.20 -20.24 23.89
N VAL A 263 6.58 -18.98 23.93
CA VAL A 263 5.81 -17.91 24.60
C VAL A 263 5.43 -16.85 23.58
N VAL A 264 4.14 -16.65 23.35
CA VAL A 264 3.64 -15.63 22.40
C VAL A 264 2.61 -14.74 23.09
N GLU A 265 2.90 -13.46 23.14
CA GLU A 265 2.03 -12.47 23.77
C GLU A 265 1.83 -11.26 22.88
N ARG A 266 0.58 -10.76 22.77
CA ARG A 266 0.21 -9.53 22.05
C ARG A 266 0.90 -9.42 20.68
N SER A 267 0.83 -10.46 19.88
CA SER A 267 1.55 -10.53 18.62
C SER A 267 0.65 -11.00 17.49
N LEU A 268 0.91 -10.51 16.29
CA LEU A 268 0.25 -10.94 15.06
C LEU A 268 1.20 -11.94 14.34
N ILE A 269 0.77 -13.19 14.25
CA ILE A 269 1.57 -14.26 13.66
C ILE A 269 0.87 -14.80 12.43
N ALA A 270 1.53 -14.75 11.27
CA ALA A 270 0.98 -15.26 10.02
C ALA A 270 1.25 -16.77 9.81
N ASP A 271 0.57 -17.34 8.82
CA ASP A 271 0.64 -18.76 8.46
C ASP A 271 2.08 -19.22 8.16
N GLY A 272 2.38 -20.50 8.38
CA GLY A 272 3.68 -21.11 8.10
C GLY A 272 4.77 -20.79 9.11
N CYS A 273 4.49 -20.00 10.14
CA CYS A 273 5.46 -19.70 11.17
C CYS A 273 5.73 -20.91 12.08
N VAL A 274 6.99 -21.03 12.54
CA VAL A 274 7.42 -21.98 13.57
C VAL A 274 8.01 -21.19 14.72
N ILE A 275 7.39 -21.25 15.88
CA ILE A 275 7.79 -20.49 17.06
C ILE A 275 8.19 -21.45 18.17
N GLU A 276 9.45 -21.45 18.53
CA GLU A 276 10.01 -22.27 19.63
C GLU A 276 10.49 -21.40 20.79
N GLY A 277 10.80 -20.13 20.51
CA GLY A 277 11.27 -19.12 21.45
C GLY A 277 10.18 -18.19 21.98
N LYS A 278 10.57 -16.98 22.40
CA LYS A 278 9.68 -15.95 22.95
C LYS A 278 9.40 -14.85 21.93
N VAL A 279 8.11 -14.51 21.72
CA VAL A 279 7.64 -13.44 20.85
C VAL A 279 6.65 -12.56 21.60
N VAL A 280 6.96 -11.28 21.74
CA VAL A 280 6.12 -10.31 22.46
C VAL A 280 5.93 -9.05 21.65
N ASN A 281 4.70 -8.54 21.59
CA ASN A 281 4.33 -7.28 20.94
C ASN A 281 4.98 -7.12 19.56
N SER A 282 4.83 -8.14 18.71
CA SER A 282 5.54 -8.22 17.43
C SER A 282 4.63 -8.68 16.30
N VAL A 283 5.01 -8.37 15.06
CA VAL A 283 4.33 -8.84 13.86
C VAL A 283 5.27 -9.74 13.07
N LEU A 284 4.90 -11.02 12.93
CA LEU A 284 5.62 -12.01 12.17
C LEU A 284 4.87 -12.37 10.91
N PHE A 285 5.54 -12.18 9.77
CA PHE A 285 5.00 -12.53 8.47
C PHE A 285 5.13 -14.01 8.17
N ARG A 286 4.59 -14.43 7.04
CA ARG A 286 4.51 -15.83 6.61
C ARG A 286 5.86 -16.54 6.62
N GLY A 287 5.90 -17.74 7.20
CA GLY A 287 7.05 -18.62 7.16
C GLY A 287 8.25 -18.18 8.02
N VAL A 288 8.03 -17.34 9.03
CA VAL A 288 9.08 -16.94 9.98
C VAL A 288 9.37 -18.09 10.94
N HIS A 289 10.65 -18.34 11.19
CA HIS A 289 11.11 -19.29 12.19
C HIS A 289 11.82 -18.59 13.35
N VAL A 290 11.30 -18.74 14.55
CA VAL A 290 11.92 -18.28 15.81
C VAL A 290 12.36 -19.48 16.62
N GLY A 291 13.66 -19.78 16.58
CA GLY A 291 14.25 -20.93 17.27
C GLY A 291 14.18 -20.86 18.79
N ALA A 292 14.44 -21.99 19.46
CA ALA A 292 14.51 -22.06 20.90
C ALA A 292 15.51 -21.03 21.45
N ASP A 293 15.22 -20.48 22.63
CA ASP A 293 16.04 -19.46 23.31
C ASP A 293 16.16 -18.10 22.58
N CYS A 294 15.56 -17.95 21.40
CA CYS A 294 15.44 -16.65 20.73
C CYS A 294 14.36 -15.79 21.38
N VAL A 295 14.60 -14.48 21.38
CA VAL A 295 13.67 -13.48 21.94
C VAL A 295 13.40 -12.41 20.90
N VAL A 296 12.12 -12.21 20.56
CA VAL A 296 11.62 -11.17 19.64
C VAL A 296 10.66 -10.29 20.42
N GLU A 297 10.98 -9.01 20.56
CA GLU A 297 10.17 -8.06 21.30
C GLU A 297 10.05 -6.74 20.50
N ASN A 298 8.83 -6.21 20.37
CA ASN A 298 8.60 -4.97 19.64
C ASN A 298 9.26 -4.98 18.25
N ALA A 299 8.98 -5.98 17.43
CA ALA A 299 9.64 -6.14 16.14
C ALA A 299 8.67 -6.47 15.02
N VAL A 300 9.06 -6.12 13.81
CA VAL A 300 8.39 -6.51 12.56
C VAL A 300 9.33 -7.43 11.80
N ILE A 301 8.95 -8.69 11.65
CA ILE A 301 9.76 -9.71 10.99
C ILE A 301 9.09 -10.14 9.70
N SER A 302 9.66 -9.76 8.56
CA SER A 302 9.09 -10.07 7.24
C SER A 302 9.25 -11.54 6.85
N GLU A 303 8.70 -11.90 5.70
CA GLU A 303 8.54 -13.27 5.22
C GLU A 303 9.86 -14.08 5.21
N ARG A 304 9.78 -15.35 5.65
CA ARG A 304 10.87 -16.34 5.59
C ARG A 304 12.15 -15.94 6.31
N CYS A 305 12.06 -15.10 7.34
CA CYS A 305 13.19 -14.86 8.24
C CYS A 305 13.39 -16.04 9.19
N ALA A 306 14.64 -16.32 9.55
CA ALA A 306 14.99 -17.36 10.50
C ALA A 306 15.92 -16.83 11.61
N LEU A 307 15.54 -17.04 12.85
CA LEU A 307 16.28 -16.65 14.04
C LEU A 307 16.70 -17.92 14.80
N SER A 308 17.98 -18.02 15.14
CA SER A 308 18.55 -19.17 15.86
C SER A 308 19.65 -18.74 16.85
N GLY A 309 20.13 -19.67 17.65
CA GLY A 309 21.32 -19.48 18.48
C GLY A 309 21.23 -18.35 19.52
N HIS A 310 20.15 -18.23 20.27
CA HIS A 310 19.93 -17.21 21.30
C HIS A 310 19.82 -15.77 20.76
N ALA A 311 19.46 -15.60 19.48
CA ALA A 311 19.28 -14.28 18.88
C ALA A 311 18.24 -13.45 19.66
N ARG A 312 18.52 -12.16 19.85
CA ARG A 312 17.62 -11.21 20.50
C ARG A 312 17.35 -10.02 19.58
N VAL A 313 16.08 -9.76 19.30
CA VAL A 313 15.63 -8.68 18.42
C VAL A 313 14.64 -7.81 19.18
N SER A 314 14.93 -6.52 19.26
CA SER A 314 14.02 -5.54 19.87
C SER A 314 14.02 -4.24 19.10
N GLY A 315 12.83 -3.61 18.89
CA GLY A 315 12.72 -2.33 18.20
C GLY A 315 13.23 -2.35 16.75
N ALA A 316 13.02 -3.45 16.03
CA ALA A 316 13.63 -3.67 14.73
C ALA A 316 12.61 -4.08 13.65
N ILE A 317 12.98 -3.83 12.40
CA ILE A 317 12.32 -4.34 11.20
C ILE A 317 13.33 -5.21 10.46
N LEU A 318 13.03 -6.49 10.32
CA LEU A 318 13.79 -7.40 9.47
C LEU A 318 13.04 -7.56 8.15
N ASP A 319 13.69 -7.23 7.03
CA ASP A 319 13.12 -7.47 5.71
C ASP A 319 13.18 -8.96 5.34
N LYS A 320 12.68 -9.35 4.19
CA LYS A 320 12.51 -10.75 3.77
C LYS A 320 13.81 -11.54 3.77
N ASN A 321 13.70 -12.84 4.06
CA ASN A 321 14.80 -13.80 3.96
C ASN A 321 16.04 -13.44 4.83
N VAL A 322 15.87 -12.71 5.93
CA VAL A 322 16.96 -12.42 6.88
C VAL A 322 17.20 -13.64 7.75
N ILE A 323 18.48 -13.99 7.93
CA ILE A 323 18.91 -15.07 8.81
C ILE A 323 19.77 -14.47 9.92
N LEU A 324 19.34 -14.70 11.17
CA LEU A 324 20.11 -14.33 12.36
C LEU A 324 20.58 -15.60 13.08
N GLY A 325 21.90 -15.73 13.23
CA GLY A 325 22.52 -16.85 13.93
C GLY A 325 23.30 -16.41 15.16
N GLY A 326 23.88 -17.39 15.88
CA GLY A 326 24.75 -17.10 17.03
C GLY A 326 24.04 -16.35 18.16
N ASN A 327 24.78 -15.44 18.81
CA ASN A 327 24.30 -14.62 19.92
C ASN A 327 23.98 -13.18 19.45
N VAL A 328 23.46 -13.01 18.22
CA VAL A 328 23.18 -11.71 17.64
C VAL A 328 22.16 -10.94 18.50
N ARG A 329 22.45 -9.67 18.75
CA ARG A 329 21.55 -8.77 19.43
C ARG A 329 21.32 -7.54 18.56
N LEU A 330 20.07 -7.34 18.13
CA LEU A 330 19.63 -6.17 17.40
C LEU A 330 18.69 -5.35 18.29
N SER A 331 19.00 -4.07 18.45
CA SER A 331 18.18 -3.17 19.24
C SER A 331 18.03 -1.83 18.54
N GLY A 332 16.79 -1.38 18.37
CA GLY A 332 16.42 -0.07 17.84
C GLY A 332 15.50 0.68 18.80
N HIS A 333 15.11 1.88 18.41
CA HIS A 333 14.18 2.72 19.16
C HIS A 333 12.86 2.88 18.38
N PRO A 334 11.70 3.03 19.03
CA PRO A 334 10.42 3.20 18.31
C PRO A 334 10.37 4.35 17.30
N SER A 335 11.12 5.43 17.52
CA SER A 335 11.25 6.55 16.58
C SER A 335 12.31 6.32 15.49
N LEU A 336 13.20 5.34 15.68
CA LEU A 336 14.25 4.96 14.75
C LEU A 336 14.46 3.44 14.82
N PRO A 337 13.54 2.64 14.27
CA PRO A 337 13.66 1.18 14.30
C PRO A 337 14.91 0.73 13.54
N PHE A 338 15.59 -0.29 14.07
CA PHE A 338 16.74 -0.85 13.40
C PHE A 338 16.29 -1.66 12.18
N PHE A 339 16.73 -1.29 11.00
CA PHE A 339 16.33 -1.96 9.76
C PHE A 339 17.41 -2.93 9.28
N VAL A 340 17.03 -4.15 8.95
CA VAL A 340 17.90 -5.15 8.33
C VAL A 340 17.37 -5.44 6.92
N GLU A 341 18.24 -5.22 5.93
CA GLU A 341 17.91 -5.41 4.51
C GLU A 341 17.64 -6.87 4.15
N GLU A 342 16.85 -7.04 3.09
CA GLU A 342 16.49 -8.36 2.53
C GLU A 342 17.71 -9.24 2.22
N GLY A 343 17.62 -10.51 2.67
CA GLY A 343 18.60 -11.55 2.37
C GLY A 343 19.90 -11.47 3.19
N ARG A 344 19.96 -10.59 4.20
CA ARG A 344 21.13 -10.50 5.08
C ARG A 344 21.27 -11.74 5.97
N VAL A 345 22.50 -12.23 6.10
CA VAL A 345 22.90 -13.28 7.07
C VAL A 345 23.83 -12.63 8.10
N ILE A 346 23.45 -12.68 9.36
CA ILE A 346 24.19 -12.09 10.49
C ILE A 346 24.43 -13.20 11.51
N ASN A 347 25.70 -13.49 11.81
CA ASN A 347 26.14 -14.57 12.73
C ASN A 347 26.91 -14.02 13.91
#